data_c24f4156ea109a29202fca5883b2aaf2
#
_entry.id   c24f4156ea109a29202fca5883b2aaf2
#
_cell.length_a   1.000
_cell.length_b   1.000
_cell.length_c   1.000
_cell.angle_alpha   90.00
_cell.angle_beta   90.00
_cell.angle_gamma   90.00
#
_symmetry.space_group_name_H-M   'P 1'
#
loop_
_entity.id
_entity.type
_entity.pdbx_description
1 polymer ?
#
loop_
_entity_poly.entity_id
_entity_poly.type
_entity_poly.pdbx_seq_one_letter_code
_entity_poly.pdbx_strand_id
1 'polypeptide(L)'
;MSGQVGIADRVTISVSAGPFRMYRYPKGAQLERGESDISVIVFLLSGKIRIVCNDARIKVLEAGTIMLLPKHSCTYGVTLADCDFVGCALPEGDEDRDKALFQTLTGRLDKDFEYDFDTLEIHPLILKFLALLQDAFDHGIVSDKFMYAKRSELHIYFKKLYDNDALARFFYPLLGGHSISFKDFVISNYRNYSDVTSFAAAANMSVSTFTRAFRKSFGTTVYKWMNARKAEFIYKDIVMTEMTFAEIADRHGFSSQAYLVYYCRRHFGMPPRELRNSLGGGIVIIFPTLTDFRNYLPVFRKILYAS
;
A
#
# COMPACT_ATOMS: atom_id res chain seq x y z
N MET A 1 -5.79 -20.37 20.90
CA MET A 1 -5.00 -19.37 21.64
C MET A 1 -4.53 -18.35 20.64
N SER A 2 -5.18 -17.20 20.60
CA SER A 2 -5.00 -16.12 19.64
C SER A 2 -3.82 -15.29 20.05
N GLY A 3 -2.74 -15.33 19.25
CA GLY A 3 -1.60 -14.43 19.39
C GLY A 3 -1.98 -13.03 18.93
N GLN A 4 -2.19 -12.12 19.87
CA GLN A 4 -2.23 -10.70 19.62
C GLN A 4 -0.82 -10.25 19.20
N VAL A 5 -0.68 -9.83 17.95
CA VAL A 5 0.48 -9.06 17.49
C VAL A 5 0.34 -7.65 18.05
N GLY A 6 1.22 -7.29 18.97
CA GLY A 6 1.28 -5.95 19.53
C GLY A 6 1.69 -4.94 18.46
N ILE A 7 0.75 -4.15 18.02
CA ILE A 7 0.99 -2.92 17.26
C ILE A 7 0.97 -1.79 18.27
N ALA A 8 2.04 -1.01 18.27
CA ALA A 8 2.26 0.10 19.17
C ALA A 8 1.03 1.00 19.35
N ASP A 9 0.65 1.18 20.59
CA ASP A 9 -0.44 2.01 21.11
C ASP A 9 -0.59 3.35 20.42
N ARG A 10 -1.73 3.55 19.82
CA ARG A 10 -2.53 4.78 19.61
C ARG A 10 -3.37 4.79 18.32
N VAL A 11 -3.74 3.64 17.79
CA VAL A 11 -4.76 3.57 16.75
C VAL A 11 -6.12 3.47 17.43
N THR A 12 -6.91 4.52 17.41
CA THR A 12 -8.29 4.42 17.81
C THR A 12 -9.11 4.03 16.58
N ILE A 13 -9.39 2.73 16.39
CA ILE A 13 -10.46 2.29 15.52
C ILE A 13 -11.75 2.69 16.23
N SER A 14 -12.34 3.82 15.81
CA SER A 14 -13.50 4.35 16.51
C SER A 14 -14.74 3.47 16.30
N VAL A 15 -14.96 2.95 15.09
CA VAL A 15 -16.10 2.03 14.78
C VAL A 15 -15.82 1.23 13.52
N SER A 16 -16.25 -0.05 13.52
CA SER A 16 -16.23 -0.93 12.34
C SER A 16 -17.61 -1.56 12.17
N ALA A 17 -18.26 -1.31 11.04
CA ALA A 17 -19.53 -1.95 10.71
C ALA A 17 -19.63 -2.18 9.20
N GLY A 18 -19.93 -3.40 8.79
CA GLY A 18 -20.00 -3.78 7.38
C GLY A 18 -18.73 -3.38 6.60
N PRO A 19 -18.89 -2.71 5.45
CA PRO A 19 -17.76 -2.28 4.62
C PRO A 19 -17.05 -1.02 5.12
N PHE A 20 -17.61 -0.28 6.06
CA PHE A 20 -17.05 0.99 6.50
C PHE A 20 -16.26 0.86 7.80
N ARG A 21 -15.16 1.61 7.89
CA ARG A 21 -14.32 1.75 9.09
C ARG A 21 -13.83 3.16 9.22
N MET A 22 -13.80 3.68 10.44
CA MET A 22 -13.27 5.00 10.75
C MET A 22 -11.98 4.86 11.53
N TYR A 23 -11.00 5.68 11.19
CA TYR A 23 -9.68 5.64 11.78
C TYR A 23 -9.25 7.05 12.16
N ARG A 24 -8.64 7.17 13.32
CA ARG A 24 -7.96 8.39 13.75
C ARG A 24 -6.52 8.09 14.09
N TYR A 25 -5.61 8.84 13.49
CA TYR A 25 -4.18 8.68 13.69
C TYR A 25 -3.56 10.01 14.09
N PRO A 26 -2.74 10.04 15.18
CA PRO A 26 -2.01 11.23 15.55
C PRO A 26 -0.90 11.52 14.55
N LYS A 27 -0.40 12.75 14.57
CA LYS A 27 0.78 13.14 13.80
C LYS A 27 1.97 12.21 14.11
N GLY A 28 2.70 11.82 13.08
CA GLY A 28 3.85 10.92 13.16
C GLY A 28 3.47 9.43 13.20
N ALA A 29 2.18 9.09 13.14
CA ALA A 29 1.78 7.69 13.06
C ALA A 29 2.25 7.07 11.74
N GLN A 30 2.82 5.88 11.86
CA GLN A 30 3.23 5.07 10.72
C GLN A 30 2.08 4.16 10.31
N LEU A 31 1.69 4.28 9.06
CA LEU A 31 0.62 3.49 8.48
C LEU A 31 1.23 2.45 7.55
N GLU A 32 0.93 1.21 7.83
CA GLU A 32 1.34 0.09 7.01
C GLU A 32 0.13 -0.75 6.67
N ARG A 33 -0.06 -0.98 5.40
CA ARG A 33 -0.94 -2.00 4.90
C ARG A 33 -0.12 -2.98 4.07
N GLY A 34 0.11 -4.16 4.64
CA GLY A 34 0.66 -5.30 3.91
C GLY A 34 -0.31 -5.82 2.85
N GLU A 35 0.04 -6.92 2.22
CA GLU A 35 -0.84 -7.59 1.27
C GLU A 35 -2.19 -7.90 1.92
N SER A 36 -3.25 -7.47 1.26
CA SER A 36 -4.64 -7.69 1.69
C SER A 36 -5.45 -8.14 0.48
N ASP A 37 -6.30 -9.12 0.68
CA ASP A 37 -7.19 -9.66 -0.36
C ASP A 37 -8.38 -8.73 -0.68
N ILE A 38 -8.48 -7.60 0.01
CA ILE A 38 -9.59 -6.65 -0.12
C ILE A 38 -9.08 -5.30 -0.59
N SER A 39 -9.67 -4.74 -1.63
CA SER A 39 -9.45 -3.35 -2.00
C SER A 39 -10.21 -2.40 -1.08
N VAL A 40 -9.66 -1.23 -0.79
CA VAL A 40 -10.28 -0.24 0.10
C VAL A 40 -10.23 1.15 -0.53
N ILE A 41 -11.36 1.81 -0.63
CA ILE A 41 -11.43 3.25 -0.91
C ILE A 41 -11.26 3.97 0.43
N VAL A 42 -10.34 4.92 0.49
CA VAL A 42 -10.04 5.68 1.71
C VAL A 42 -10.26 7.16 1.48
N PHE A 43 -11.03 7.78 2.36
CA PHE A 43 -11.32 9.21 2.38
C PHE A 43 -10.50 9.86 3.49
N LEU A 44 -9.63 10.80 3.15
CA LEU A 44 -8.88 11.61 4.11
C LEU A 44 -9.72 12.85 4.46
N LEU A 45 -10.35 12.83 5.64
CA LEU A 45 -11.26 13.89 6.08
C LEU A 45 -10.54 15.06 6.71
N SER A 46 -9.48 14.80 7.46
CA SER A 46 -8.66 15.83 8.11
C SER A 46 -7.19 15.46 8.06
N GLY A 47 -6.33 16.46 8.18
CA GLY A 47 -4.89 16.28 8.32
C GLY A 47 -4.15 16.17 6.98
N LYS A 48 -2.97 15.57 7.06
CA LYS A 48 -2.02 15.45 5.94
C LYS A 48 -1.19 14.19 6.09
N ILE A 49 -1.01 13.46 5.01
CA ILE A 49 -0.24 12.20 4.99
C ILE A 49 0.78 12.20 3.86
N ARG A 50 1.95 11.68 4.13
CA ARG A 50 2.89 11.23 3.10
C ARG A 50 2.70 9.75 2.90
N ILE A 51 2.46 9.32 1.66
CA ILE A 51 2.08 7.95 1.34
C ILE A 51 2.75 7.46 0.06
N VAL A 52 3.01 6.19 -0.01
CA VAL A 52 3.41 5.45 -1.22
C VAL A 52 2.62 4.15 -1.29
N CYS A 53 2.13 3.81 -2.47
CA CYS A 53 1.44 2.56 -2.75
C CYS A 53 2.22 1.81 -3.84
N ASN A 54 2.69 0.60 -3.54
CA ASN A 54 3.57 -0.19 -4.40
C ASN A 54 4.79 0.63 -4.86
N ASP A 55 5.02 0.72 -6.18
CA ASP A 55 6.12 1.46 -6.81
C ASP A 55 5.71 2.85 -7.31
N ALA A 56 4.52 3.34 -6.94
CA ALA A 56 4.10 4.70 -7.26
C ALA A 56 5.04 5.73 -6.61
N ARG A 57 5.02 6.95 -7.14
CA ARG A 57 5.76 8.05 -6.52
C ARG A 57 5.22 8.35 -5.13
N ILE A 58 6.11 8.76 -4.25
CA ILE A 58 5.71 9.26 -2.93
C ILE A 58 4.82 10.49 -3.14
N LYS A 59 3.61 10.43 -2.58
CA LYS A 59 2.65 11.54 -2.61
C LYS A 59 2.45 12.11 -1.22
N VAL A 60 2.21 13.40 -1.18
CA VAL A 60 1.71 14.08 0.02
C VAL A 60 0.27 14.44 -0.26
N LEU A 61 -0.64 13.84 0.49
CA LEU A 61 -2.08 14.03 0.35
C LEU A 61 -2.60 14.83 1.54
N GLU A 62 -3.58 15.68 1.28
CA GLU A 62 -4.23 16.55 2.25
C GLU A 62 -5.71 16.19 2.41
N ALA A 63 -6.31 16.70 3.46
CA ALA A 63 -7.75 16.59 3.68
C ALA A 63 -8.55 16.92 2.41
N GLY A 64 -9.62 16.19 2.18
CA GLY A 64 -10.41 16.30 0.96
C GLY A 64 -9.99 15.35 -0.16
N THR A 65 -9.05 14.42 0.10
CA THR A 65 -8.57 13.47 -0.91
C THR A 65 -9.21 12.09 -0.74
N ILE A 66 -9.59 11.46 -1.87
CA ILE A 66 -9.96 10.05 -1.95
C ILE A 66 -8.80 9.28 -2.57
N MET A 67 -8.41 8.17 -1.96
CA MET A 67 -7.40 7.25 -2.47
C MET A 67 -7.95 5.83 -2.54
N LEU A 68 -7.44 5.04 -3.49
CA LEU A 68 -7.73 3.61 -3.61
C LEU A 68 -6.51 2.81 -3.18
N LEU A 69 -6.70 1.91 -2.23
CA LEU A 69 -5.70 0.92 -1.82
C LEU A 69 -6.12 -0.42 -2.43
N PRO A 70 -5.53 -0.84 -3.55
CA PRO A 70 -5.91 -2.07 -4.23
C PRO A 70 -5.61 -3.32 -3.39
N LYS A 71 -6.32 -4.41 -3.63
CA LYS A 71 -5.93 -5.72 -3.10
C LYS A 71 -4.52 -6.08 -3.58
N HIS A 72 -3.81 -6.86 -2.79
CA HIS A 72 -2.42 -7.28 -3.04
C HIS A 72 -1.41 -6.12 -3.17
N SER A 73 -1.81 -4.89 -2.80
CA SER A 73 -0.89 -3.75 -2.76
C SER A 73 -0.25 -3.61 -1.39
N CYS A 74 1.01 -3.16 -1.40
CA CYS A 74 1.72 -2.72 -0.19
C CYS A 74 1.67 -1.20 -0.11
N THR A 75 1.15 -0.68 1.00
CA THR A 75 1.04 0.77 1.19
C THR A 75 1.76 1.17 2.47
N TYR A 76 2.53 2.22 2.40
CA TYR A 76 3.25 2.82 3.52
C TYR A 76 2.94 4.30 3.60
N GLY A 77 2.71 4.80 4.80
CA GLY A 77 2.44 6.21 5.01
C GLY A 77 2.91 6.69 6.36
N VAL A 78 3.11 8.01 6.46
CA VAL A 78 3.36 8.70 7.72
C VAL A 78 2.46 9.92 7.77
N THR A 79 1.70 10.04 8.85
CA THR A 79 0.85 11.21 9.08
C THR A 79 1.71 12.43 9.41
N LEU A 80 1.53 13.52 8.68
CA LEU A 80 2.23 14.79 8.89
C LEU A 80 1.46 15.74 9.81
N ALA A 81 0.20 15.43 10.07
CA ALA A 81 -0.69 16.07 11.04
C ALA A 81 -1.63 14.99 11.61
N ASP A 82 -2.42 15.30 12.62
CA ASP A 82 -3.49 14.41 13.06
C ASP A 82 -4.48 14.18 11.90
N CYS A 83 -4.80 12.92 11.62
CA CYS A 83 -5.60 12.53 10.45
C CYS A 83 -6.81 11.72 10.86
N ASP A 84 -7.96 12.06 10.27
CA ASP A 84 -9.17 11.25 10.30
C ASP A 84 -9.42 10.64 8.92
N PHE A 85 -9.68 9.33 8.88
CA PHE A 85 -9.96 8.58 7.66
C PHE A 85 -11.26 7.81 7.77
N VAL A 86 -11.97 7.70 6.65
CA VAL A 86 -13.01 6.69 6.46
C VAL A 86 -12.55 5.73 5.38
N GLY A 87 -12.52 4.44 5.70
CA GLY A 87 -12.29 3.35 4.75
C GLY A 87 -13.60 2.72 4.33
N CYS A 88 -13.74 2.42 3.03
CA CYS A 88 -14.83 1.62 2.47
C CYS A 88 -14.24 0.40 1.77
N ALA A 89 -14.43 -0.77 2.35
CA ALA A 89 -13.97 -2.04 1.77
C ALA A 89 -14.79 -2.41 0.53
N LEU A 90 -14.10 -2.94 -0.47
CA LEU A 90 -14.67 -3.49 -1.70
C LEU A 90 -14.47 -5.02 -1.68
N PRO A 91 -15.38 -5.79 -1.05
CA PRO A 91 -15.26 -7.23 -0.95
C PRO A 91 -15.39 -7.91 -2.32
N GLU A 92 -14.69 -9.03 -2.50
CA GLU A 92 -14.90 -9.90 -3.66
C GLU A 92 -16.31 -10.50 -3.64
N GLY A 93 -16.91 -10.65 -4.81
CA GLY A 93 -18.26 -11.22 -4.95
C GLY A 93 -19.41 -10.21 -5.02
N ASP A 94 -19.19 -8.94 -4.73
CA ASP A 94 -20.16 -7.86 -4.98
C ASP A 94 -19.99 -7.28 -6.41
N GLU A 95 -19.29 -8.05 -7.25
CA GLU A 95 -18.86 -7.66 -8.59
C GLU A 95 -20.00 -7.26 -9.52
N ASP A 96 -21.21 -7.77 -9.32
CA ASP A 96 -22.33 -7.46 -10.20
C ASP A 96 -22.79 -6.00 -10.08
N ARG A 97 -22.63 -5.36 -8.94
CA ARG A 97 -22.97 -3.94 -8.73
C ARG A 97 -21.89 -3.01 -9.29
N ASP A 98 -20.63 -3.35 -9.05
CA ASP A 98 -19.48 -2.58 -9.50
C ASP A 98 -19.15 -2.88 -10.98
N LYS A 99 -19.54 -4.06 -11.47
CA LYS A 99 -19.29 -4.56 -12.82
C LYS A 99 -19.80 -3.62 -13.91
N ALA A 100 -21.00 -3.08 -13.77
CA ALA A 100 -21.57 -2.13 -14.72
C ALA A 100 -20.77 -0.80 -14.78
N LEU A 101 -20.27 -0.32 -13.64
CA LEU A 101 -19.37 0.83 -13.61
C LEU A 101 -18.04 0.48 -14.28
N PHE A 102 -17.39 -0.59 -13.87
CA PHE A 102 -16.08 -0.99 -14.39
C PHE A 102 -16.11 -1.30 -15.88
N GLN A 103 -17.18 -1.94 -16.39
CA GLN A 103 -17.40 -2.13 -17.83
C GLN A 103 -17.46 -0.80 -18.62
N THR A 104 -18.08 0.24 -18.04
CA THR A 104 -18.14 1.56 -18.65
C THR A 104 -16.77 2.26 -18.68
N LEU A 105 -15.89 1.94 -17.74
CA LEU A 105 -14.57 2.53 -17.59
C LEU A 105 -13.48 1.75 -18.38
N THR A 106 -13.73 0.47 -18.66
CA THR A 106 -12.80 -0.39 -19.39
C THR A 106 -12.56 0.16 -20.81
N GLY A 107 -11.30 0.24 -21.21
CA GLY A 107 -10.89 0.68 -22.54
C GLY A 107 -10.87 2.20 -22.77
N ARG A 108 -11.13 3.01 -21.74
CA ARG A 108 -11.07 4.48 -21.83
C ARG A 108 -9.66 5.04 -21.77
N LEU A 109 -8.76 4.32 -21.13
CA LEU A 109 -7.37 4.76 -20.98
C LEU A 109 -6.53 4.27 -22.15
N ASP A 110 -5.56 5.06 -22.55
CA ASP A 110 -4.60 4.71 -23.58
C ASP A 110 -3.79 3.48 -23.17
N LYS A 111 -3.30 2.72 -24.15
CA LYS A 111 -2.50 1.51 -23.92
C LYS A 111 -1.18 1.79 -23.19
N ASP A 112 -0.70 3.02 -23.31
CA ASP A 112 0.55 3.49 -22.69
C ASP A 112 0.30 4.24 -21.37
N PHE A 113 -0.93 4.20 -20.84
CA PHE A 113 -1.25 4.82 -19.55
C PHE A 113 -0.45 4.16 -18.43
N GLU A 114 0.31 4.98 -17.71
CA GLU A 114 1.05 4.58 -16.51
C GLU A 114 0.30 5.04 -15.26
N TYR A 115 -0.17 4.08 -14.47
CA TYR A 115 -0.83 4.36 -13.21
C TYR A 115 0.19 4.85 -12.17
N ASP A 116 -0.08 6.00 -11.56
CA ASP A 116 0.77 6.60 -10.53
C ASP A 116 -0.03 6.95 -9.26
N PHE A 117 -0.79 6.00 -8.74
CA PHE A 117 -1.61 6.19 -7.53
C PHE A 117 -2.53 7.40 -7.65
N ASP A 118 -3.37 7.40 -8.71
CA ASP A 118 -4.32 8.49 -8.99
C ASP A 118 -5.35 8.62 -7.87
N THR A 119 -5.67 9.86 -7.52
CA THR A 119 -6.58 10.23 -6.43
C THR A 119 -7.72 11.09 -6.95
N LEU A 120 -8.81 11.19 -6.18
CA LEU A 120 -9.92 12.08 -6.46
C LEU A 120 -10.08 13.09 -5.32
N GLU A 121 -10.68 14.25 -5.61
CA GLU A 121 -11.16 15.16 -4.58
C GLU A 121 -12.49 14.66 -4.00
N ILE A 122 -12.70 14.83 -2.69
CA ILE A 122 -13.97 14.51 -2.04
C ILE A 122 -15.01 15.58 -2.45
N HIS A 123 -15.96 15.19 -3.27
CA HIS A 123 -17.06 16.08 -3.65
C HIS A 123 -17.87 16.49 -2.43
N PRO A 124 -18.40 17.75 -2.33
CA PRO A 124 -19.17 18.23 -1.17
C PRO A 124 -20.38 17.34 -0.78
N LEU A 125 -21.02 16.69 -1.75
CA LEU A 125 -22.11 15.75 -1.47
C LEU A 125 -21.60 14.47 -0.79
N ILE A 126 -20.42 14.00 -1.15
CA ILE A 126 -19.78 12.86 -0.47
C ILE A 126 -19.37 13.25 0.94
N LEU A 127 -18.87 14.48 1.18
CA LEU A 127 -18.61 14.95 2.56
C LEU A 127 -19.87 14.90 3.43
N LYS A 128 -21.02 15.35 2.92
CA LYS A 128 -22.31 15.25 3.63
C LYS A 128 -22.72 13.80 3.90
N PHE A 129 -22.49 12.93 2.94
CA PHE A 129 -22.72 11.49 3.08
C PHE A 129 -21.84 10.89 4.19
N LEU A 130 -20.55 11.23 4.23
CA LEU A 130 -19.61 10.73 5.24
C LEU A 130 -19.95 11.29 6.63
N ALA A 131 -20.40 12.54 6.73
CA ALA A 131 -20.88 13.11 8.00
C ALA A 131 -22.13 12.36 8.51
N LEU A 132 -23.11 12.10 7.63
CA LEU A 132 -24.30 11.33 8.00
C LEU A 132 -23.94 9.88 8.39
N LEU A 133 -22.95 9.28 7.73
CA LEU A 133 -22.43 7.96 8.10
C LEU A 133 -21.81 7.98 9.50
N GLN A 134 -21.04 9.02 9.84
CA GLN A 134 -20.49 9.21 11.18
C GLN A 134 -21.60 9.34 12.22
N ASP A 135 -22.60 10.20 11.96
CA ASP A 135 -23.74 10.37 12.87
C ASP A 135 -24.47 9.04 13.10
N ALA A 136 -24.65 8.23 12.03
CA ALA A 136 -25.23 6.91 12.15
C ALA A 136 -24.42 5.98 13.07
N PHE A 137 -23.10 6.00 12.96
CA PHE A 137 -22.22 5.24 13.85
C PHE A 137 -22.34 5.71 15.30
N ASP A 138 -22.34 7.02 15.53
CA ASP A 138 -22.42 7.61 16.87
C ASP A 138 -23.76 7.27 17.56
N HIS A 139 -24.82 7.02 16.79
CA HIS A 139 -26.14 6.57 17.26
C HIS A 139 -26.31 5.03 17.24
N GLY A 140 -25.23 4.27 16.96
CA GLY A 140 -25.28 2.80 16.96
C GLY A 140 -26.06 2.19 15.79
N ILE A 141 -26.30 2.93 14.70
CA ILE A 141 -26.95 2.42 13.48
C ILE A 141 -25.92 1.70 12.62
N VAL A 142 -25.63 0.44 12.97
CA VAL A 142 -24.50 -0.34 12.41
C VAL A 142 -24.93 -1.67 11.78
N SER A 143 -26.21 -1.83 11.43
CA SER A 143 -26.68 -3.07 10.79
C SER A 143 -26.07 -3.25 9.40
N ASP A 144 -25.72 -4.49 9.06
CA ASP A 144 -25.13 -4.82 7.75
C ASP A 144 -26.00 -4.33 6.60
N LYS A 145 -27.31 -4.51 6.69
CA LYS A 145 -28.27 -4.04 5.66
C LYS A 145 -28.14 -2.54 5.41
N PHE A 146 -28.04 -1.74 6.48
CA PHE A 146 -27.88 -0.29 6.37
C PHE A 146 -26.51 0.05 5.75
N MET A 147 -25.45 -0.59 6.20
CA MET A 147 -24.09 -0.31 5.73
C MET A 147 -23.91 -0.68 4.25
N TYR A 148 -24.48 -1.80 3.80
CA TYR A 148 -24.45 -2.16 2.37
C TYR A 148 -25.34 -1.22 1.52
N ALA A 149 -26.47 -0.71 2.04
CA ALA A 149 -27.25 0.32 1.38
C ALA A 149 -26.44 1.62 1.22
N LYS A 150 -25.70 2.04 2.27
CA LYS A 150 -24.80 3.19 2.22
C LYS A 150 -23.65 3.00 1.22
N ARG A 151 -23.08 1.82 1.09
CA ARG A 151 -22.10 1.53 0.04
C ARG A 151 -22.70 1.65 -1.36
N SER A 152 -23.93 1.18 -1.57
CA SER A 152 -24.64 1.31 -2.84
C SER A 152 -24.92 2.77 -3.19
N GLU A 153 -25.26 3.60 -2.21
CA GLU A 153 -25.42 5.06 -2.35
C GLU A 153 -24.09 5.72 -2.77
N LEU A 154 -23.01 5.37 -2.11
CA LEU A 154 -21.66 5.87 -2.45
C LEU A 154 -21.27 5.53 -3.89
N HIS A 155 -21.59 4.33 -4.37
CA HIS A 155 -21.35 3.91 -5.75
C HIS A 155 -22.11 4.83 -6.75
N ILE A 156 -23.35 5.20 -6.44
CA ILE A 156 -24.14 6.13 -7.28
C ILE A 156 -23.45 7.50 -7.33
N TYR A 157 -22.90 7.97 -6.20
CA TYR A 157 -22.17 9.24 -6.15
C TYR A 157 -20.93 9.20 -7.04
N PHE A 158 -20.12 8.16 -6.96
CA PHE A 158 -18.95 8.01 -7.86
C PHE A 158 -19.38 8.13 -9.33
N LYS A 159 -20.40 7.38 -9.73
CA LYS A 159 -20.88 7.35 -11.11
C LYS A 159 -21.46 8.68 -11.60
N LYS A 160 -21.98 9.53 -10.72
CA LYS A 160 -22.71 10.76 -11.09
C LYS A 160 -21.91 12.04 -10.88
N LEU A 161 -20.94 12.05 -9.97
CA LEU A 161 -20.23 13.26 -9.56
C LEU A 161 -18.85 13.40 -10.20
N TYR A 162 -18.30 12.31 -10.72
CA TYR A 162 -16.99 12.32 -11.37
C TYR A 162 -17.11 11.96 -12.84
N ASP A 163 -16.23 12.52 -13.66
CA ASP A 163 -16.14 12.11 -15.06
C ASP A 163 -15.56 10.70 -15.19
N ASN A 164 -15.90 10.05 -16.32
CA ASN A 164 -15.49 8.66 -16.52
C ASN A 164 -13.99 8.48 -16.71
N ASP A 165 -13.26 9.49 -17.19
CA ASP A 165 -11.82 9.38 -17.41
C ASP A 165 -11.06 9.51 -16.07
N ALA A 166 -11.51 10.41 -15.17
CA ALA A 166 -11.01 10.47 -13.80
C ALA A 166 -11.30 9.17 -13.03
N LEU A 167 -12.52 8.62 -13.17
CA LEU A 167 -12.85 7.32 -12.58
C LEU A 167 -12.03 6.17 -13.16
N ALA A 168 -11.78 6.16 -14.47
CA ALA A 168 -10.96 5.13 -15.10
C ALA A 168 -9.53 5.13 -14.58
N ARG A 169 -8.92 6.32 -14.40
CA ARG A 169 -7.59 6.45 -13.78
C ARG A 169 -7.60 5.99 -12.33
N PHE A 170 -8.57 6.46 -11.55
CA PHE A 170 -8.70 6.13 -10.14
C PHE A 170 -8.91 4.63 -9.89
N PHE A 171 -9.83 4.00 -10.64
CA PHE A 171 -10.15 2.58 -10.53
C PHE A 171 -9.28 1.68 -11.40
N TYR A 172 -8.28 2.21 -12.10
CA TYR A 172 -7.42 1.45 -13.00
C TYR A 172 -6.93 0.11 -12.42
N PRO A 173 -6.48 0.05 -11.15
CA PRO A 173 -6.06 -1.21 -10.55
C PRO A 173 -7.16 -2.28 -10.41
N LEU A 174 -8.43 -1.89 -10.51
CA LEU A 174 -9.60 -2.79 -10.40
C LEU A 174 -10.22 -3.12 -11.76
N LEU A 175 -9.85 -2.41 -12.83
CA LEU A 175 -10.41 -2.60 -14.17
C LEU A 175 -9.89 -3.86 -14.87
N GLY A 176 -9.62 -4.92 -14.12
CA GLY A 176 -9.08 -6.19 -14.57
C GLY A 176 -9.87 -6.87 -15.68
N GLY A 177 -9.50 -6.56 -16.89
CA GLY A 177 -9.98 -7.17 -18.15
C GLY A 177 -9.04 -6.87 -19.31
N HIS A 178 -8.18 -5.87 -19.17
CA HIS A 178 -6.97 -5.69 -19.99
C HIS A 178 -5.78 -6.14 -19.15
N SER A 179 -4.97 -7.00 -19.67
CA SER A 179 -3.79 -7.58 -19.07
C SER A 179 -3.30 -6.73 -17.91
N ILE A 180 -3.46 -7.27 -16.69
CA ILE A 180 -2.70 -6.75 -15.52
C ILE A 180 -1.38 -6.32 -16.12
N SER A 181 -1.02 -5.04 -16.01
CA SER A 181 0.22 -4.62 -16.65
C SER A 181 1.27 -5.59 -16.18
N PHE A 182 2.20 -5.98 -17.03
CA PHE A 182 3.25 -6.91 -16.61
C PHE A 182 3.89 -6.47 -15.29
N LYS A 183 3.95 -5.16 -15.07
CA LYS A 183 4.47 -4.54 -13.85
C LYS A 183 3.58 -4.86 -12.64
N ASP A 184 2.26 -4.70 -12.78
CA ASP A 184 1.30 -5.00 -11.70
C ASP A 184 1.25 -6.49 -11.38
N PHE A 185 1.31 -7.35 -12.42
CA PHE A 185 1.44 -8.79 -12.23
C PHE A 185 2.68 -9.13 -11.41
N VAL A 186 3.84 -8.55 -11.74
CA VAL A 186 5.07 -8.80 -11.01
C VAL A 186 4.97 -8.35 -9.57
N ILE A 187 4.47 -7.13 -9.33
CA ILE A 187 4.36 -6.55 -7.99
C ILE A 187 3.41 -7.37 -7.10
N SER A 188 2.27 -7.81 -7.66
CA SER A 188 1.27 -8.58 -6.91
C SER A 188 1.68 -10.03 -6.65
N ASN A 189 2.63 -10.58 -7.40
CA ASN A 189 2.89 -12.03 -7.36
C ASN A 189 4.33 -12.41 -6.96
N TYR A 190 5.28 -11.47 -6.91
CA TYR A 190 6.70 -11.83 -6.76
C TYR A 190 7.04 -12.63 -5.48
N ARG A 191 6.24 -12.51 -4.42
CA ARG A 191 6.45 -13.25 -3.16
C ARG A 191 6.09 -14.73 -3.28
N ASN A 192 5.22 -15.07 -4.22
CA ASN A 192 4.73 -16.43 -4.41
C ASN A 192 5.72 -17.30 -5.18
N TYR A 193 6.79 -16.70 -5.73
CA TYR A 193 7.75 -17.39 -6.59
C TYR A 193 9.17 -17.13 -6.14
N SER A 194 9.92 -18.21 -5.90
CA SER A 194 11.32 -18.16 -5.47
C SER A 194 12.31 -18.15 -6.64
N ASP A 195 11.86 -18.55 -7.83
CA ASP A 195 12.67 -18.65 -9.05
C ASP A 195 11.98 -18.03 -10.27
N VAL A 196 12.80 -17.64 -11.24
CA VAL A 196 12.34 -16.95 -12.45
C VAL A 196 11.50 -17.85 -13.35
N THR A 197 11.73 -19.15 -13.32
CA THR A 197 11.04 -20.10 -14.20
C THR A 197 9.58 -20.27 -13.82
N SER A 198 9.32 -20.51 -12.53
CA SER A 198 7.96 -20.60 -11.99
C SER A 198 7.22 -19.27 -12.12
N PHE A 199 7.92 -18.14 -11.93
CA PHE A 199 7.35 -16.81 -12.05
C PHE A 199 6.96 -16.48 -13.51
N ALA A 200 7.80 -16.82 -14.48
CA ALA A 200 7.50 -16.66 -15.91
C ALA A 200 6.32 -17.54 -16.34
N ALA A 201 6.27 -18.80 -15.86
CA ALA A 201 5.16 -19.71 -16.14
C ALA A 201 3.82 -19.15 -15.62
N ALA A 202 3.80 -18.57 -14.44
CA ALA A 202 2.61 -17.92 -13.87
C ALA A 202 2.14 -16.69 -14.69
N ALA A 203 3.08 -16.02 -15.36
CA ALA A 203 2.77 -14.94 -16.32
C ALA A 203 2.35 -15.44 -17.69
N ASN A 204 2.25 -16.75 -17.90
CA ASN A 204 2.06 -17.41 -19.22
C ASN A 204 3.13 -16.97 -20.25
N MET A 205 4.37 -16.80 -19.80
CA MET A 205 5.50 -16.36 -20.61
C MET A 205 6.66 -17.35 -20.57
N SER A 206 7.44 -17.41 -21.66
CA SER A 206 8.76 -18.06 -21.59
C SER A 206 9.70 -17.24 -20.70
N VAL A 207 10.70 -17.88 -20.09
CA VAL A 207 11.70 -17.21 -19.22
C VAL A 207 12.38 -16.05 -19.95
N SER A 208 12.70 -16.22 -21.25
CA SER A 208 13.34 -15.18 -22.06
C SER A 208 12.41 -13.98 -22.29
N THR A 209 11.14 -14.24 -22.60
CA THR A 209 10.12 -13.18 -22.79
C THR A 209 9.88 -12.43 -21.48
N PHE A 210 9.69 -13.16 -20.37
CA PHE A 210 9.51 -12.60 -19.04
C PHE A 210 10.69 -11.71 -18.63
N THR A 211 11.91 -12.21 -18.75
CA THR A 211 13.13 -11.47 -18.36
C THR A 211 13.32 -10.20 -19.21
N ARG A 212 12.99 -10.24 -20.51
CA ARG A 212 13.03 -9.07 -21.38
C ARG A 212 11.98 -8.03 -21.00
N ALA A 213 10.73 -8.47 -20.78
CA ALA A 213 9.64 -7.61 -20.32
C ALA A 213 9.97 -7.00 -18.95
N PHE A 214 10.52 -7.81 -18.05
CA PHE A 214 10.94 -7.36 -16.72
C PHE A 214 12.01 -6.27 -16.80
N ARG A 215 13.04 -6.47 -17.60
CA ARG A 215 14.10 -5.47 -17.80
C ARG A 215 13.58 -4.18 -18.40
N LYS A 216 12.62 -4.28 -19.34
CA LYS A 216 11.95 -3.09 -19.91
C LYS A 216 11.13 -2.33 -18.88
N SER A 217 10.40 -3.05 -18.02
CA SER A 217 9.47 -2.44 -17.04
C SER A 217 10.15 -1.92 -15.76
N PHE A 218 11.21 -2.61 -15.30
CA PHE A 218 11.87 -2.33 -14.01
C PHE A 218 13.32 -1.83 -14.15
N GLY A 219 13.87 -1.75 -15.35
CA GLY A 219 15.24 -1.27 -15.59
C GLY A 219 16.35 -2.17 -15.03
N THR A 220 16.01 -3.32 -14.45
CA THR A 220 16.95 -4.23 -13.77
C THR A 220 16.59 -5.70 -14.02
N THR A 221 17.39 -6.63 -13.48
CA THR A 221 17.09 -8.07 -13.57
C THR A 221 16.12 -8.49 -12.47
N VAL A 222 15.32 -9.55 -12.72
CA VAL A 222 14.39 -10.15 -11.76
C VAL A 222 15.08 -10.42 -10.42
N TYR A 223 16.24 -11.10 -10.46
CA TYR A 223 17.00 -11.45 -9.27
C TYR A 223 17.44 -10.22 -8.45
N LYS A 224 17.99 -9.19 -9.11
CA LYS A 224 18.41 -7.96 -8.41
C LYS A 224 17.23 -7.26 -7.77
N TRP A 225 16.10 -7.18 -8.48
CA TRP A 225 14.89 -6.55 -8.00
C TRP A 225 14.29 -7.30 -6.80
N MET A 226 14.14 -8.63 -6.90
CA MET A 226 13.61 -9.46 -5.81
C MET A 226 14.49 -9.37 -4.55
N ASN A 227 15.81 -9.41 -4.70
CA ASN A 227 16.72 -9.27 -3.57
C ASN A 227 16.61 -7.91 -2.89
N ALA A 228 16.36 -6.90 -3.65
CA ALA A 228 16.18 -5.57 -3.10
C ALA A 228 14.85 -5.43 -2.35
N ARG A 229 13.76 -5.98 -2.88
CA ARG A 229 12.50 -6.06 -2.14
C ARG A 229 12.67 -6.82 -0.83
N LYS A 230 13.37 -7.97 -0.86
CA LYS A 230 13.72 -8.70 0.35
C LYS A 230 14.48 -7.83 1.36
N ALA A 231 15.46 -7.04 0.89
CA ALA A 231 16.22 -6.13 1.74
C ALA A 231 15.33 -5.05 2.39
N GLU A 232 14.39 -4.47 1.64
CA GLU A 232 13.43 -3.49 2.16
C GLU A 232 12.58 -4.06 3.30
N PHE A 233 12.07 -5.28 3.16
CA PHE A 233 11.28 -5.93 4.22
C PHE A 233 12.12 -6.26 5.45
N ILE A 234 13.33 -6.77 5.26
CA ILE A 234 14.25 -7.04 6.37
C ILE A 234 14.56 -5.75 7.12
N TYR A 235 14.92 -4.69 6.40
CA TYR A 235 15.16 -3.38 6.98
C TYR A 235 13.99 -2.91 7.83
N LYS A 236 12.79 -3.01 7.26
CA LYS A 236 11.55 -2.61 7.90
C LYS A 236 11.27 -3.40 9.16
N ASP A 237 11.33 -4.72 9.11
CA ASP A 237 11.12 -5.56 10.29
C ASP A 237 12.14 -5.23 11.40
N ILE A 238 13.38 -4.91 11.04
CA ILE A 238 14.40 -4.51 12.00
C ILE A 238 14.07 -3.19 12.70
N VAL A 239 13.58 -2.22 11.92
CA VAL A 239 13.50 -0.82 12.35
C VAL A 239 12.13 -0.49 12.95
N MET A 240 11.06 -1.11 12.44
CA MET A 240 9.67 -0.74 12.74
C MET A 240 8.94 -1.75 13.63
N THR A 241 9.58 -2.87 13.98
CA THR A 241 8.92 -3.88 14.81
C THR A 241 9.75 -4.17 16.07
N GLU A 242 9.07 -4.65 17.10
CA GLU A 242 9.70 -5.18 18.31
C GLU A 242 10.16 -6.64 18.19
N MET A 243 10.09 -7.22 16.98
CA MET A 243 10.54 -8.60 16.73
C MET A 243 12.01 -8.75 17.12
N THR A 244 12.34 -9.88 17.72
CA THR A 244 13.73 -10.26 17.97
C THR A 244 14.46 -10.51 16.64
N PHE A 245 15.77 -10.36 16.62
CA PHE A 245 16.54 -10.64 15.40
C PHE A 245 16.53 -12.10 14.99
N ALA A 246 16.24 -13.01 15.93
CA ALA A 246 16.02 -14.43 15.65
C ALA A 246 14.70 -14.64 14.89
N GLU A 247 13.62 -14.04 15.34
CA GLU A 247 12.30 -14.07 14.65
C GLU A 247 12.38 -13.44 13.25
N ILE A 248 13.09 -12.33 13.10
CA ILE A 248 13.31 -11.71 11.80
C ILE A 248 14.12 -12.63 10.88
N ALA A 249 15.17 -13.28 11.40
CA ALA A 249 15.97 -14.24 10.64
C ALA A 249 15.10 -15.41 10.15
N ASP A 250 14.28 -15.97 11.01
CA ASP A 250 13.36 -17.08 10.70
C ASP A 250 12.31 -16.65 9.66
N ARG A 251 11.64 -15.51 9.89
CA ARG A 251 10.63 -14.94 8.99
C ARG A 251 11.15 -14.74 7.56
N HIS A 252 12.41 -14.34 7.41
CA HIS A 252 13.02 -14.09 6.11
C HIS A 252 13.82 -15.27 5.55
N GLY A 253 13.71 -16.45 6.19
CA GLY A 253 14.32 -17.70 5.74
C GLY A 253 15.86 -17.67 5.81
N PHE A 254 16.43 -16.98 6.80
CA PHE A 254 17.85 -17.06 7.10
C PHE A 254 18.14 -18.29 7.97
N SER A 255 19.25 -18.96 7.68
CA SER A 255 19.67 -20.15 8.42
C SER A 255 20.05 -19.87 9.90
N SER A 256 20.31 -18.60 10.24
CA SER A 256 20.66 -18.17 11.58
C SER A 256 20.59 -16.64 11.73
N GLN A 257 20.48 -16.20 12.99
CA GLN A 257 20.61 -14.77 13.34
C GLN A 257 22.00 -14.21 12.94
N ALA A 258 23.05 -15.00 13.00
CA ALA A 258 24.38 -14.59 12.58
C ALA A 258 24.42 -14.27 11.06
N TYR A 259 23.69 -15.02 10.26
CA TYR A 259 23.58 -14.76 8.84
C TYR A 259 22.78 -13.49 8.55
N LEU A 260 21.73 -13.19 9.32
CA LEU A 260 21.03 -11.90 9.26
C LEU A 260 21.98 -10.73 9.57
N VAL A 261 22.84 -10.85 10.59
CA VAL A 261 23.86 -9.83 10.92
C VAL A 261 24.81 -9.60 9.75
N TYR A 262 25.32 -10.69 9.15
CA TYR A 262 26.17 -10.62 7.96
C TYR A 262 25.45 -9.94 6.80
N TYR A 263 24.19 -10.33 6.54
CA TYR A 263 23.33 -9.74 5.50
C TYR A 263 23.18 -8.24 5.70
N CYS A 264 22.84 -7.80 6.91
CA CYS A 264 22.64 -6.38 7.23
C CYS A 264 23.93 -5.56 7.03
N ARG A 265 25.06 -6.06 7.47
CA ARG A 265 26.36 -5.39 7.22
C ARG A 265 26.65 -5.24 5.73
N ARG A 266 26.34 -6.26 4.93
CA ARG A 266 26.59 -6.26 3.49
C ARG A 266 25.63 -5.34 2.73
N HIS A 267 24.36 -5.31 3.10
CA HIS A 267 23.33 -4.58 2.37
C HIS A 267 23.05 -3.17 2.92
N PHE A 268 23.17 -2.99 4.24
CA PHE A 268 22.85 -1.73 4.92
C PHE A 268 24.08 -1.04 5.53
N GLY A 269 25.25 -1.69 5.48
CA GLY A 269 26.50 -1.14 6.00
C GLY A 269 26.68 -1.26 7.51
N MET A 270 25.66 -1.73 8.25
CA MET A 270 25.68 -1.83 9.71
C MET A 270 24.88 -3.04 10.20
N PRO A 271 25.16 -3.54 11.43
CA PRO A 271 24.42 -4.66 12.01
C PRO A 271 22.98 -4.27 12.40
N PRO A 272 22.04 -5.25 12.55
CA PRO A 272 20.63 -4.97 12.80
C PRO A 272 20.38 -4.18 14.09
N ARG A 273 21.21 -4.34 15.12
CA ARG A 273 21.08 -3.59 16.37
C ARG A 273 21.36 -2.09 16.19
N GLU A 274 22.36 -1.75 15.40
CA GLU A 274 22.67 -0.36 15.06
C GLU A 274 21.60 0.23 14.16
N LEU A 275 21.07 -0.54 13.18
CA LEU A 275 19.95 -0.14 12.34
C LEU A 275 18.71 0.21 13.18
N ARG A 276 18.37 -0.64 14.16
CA ARG A 276 17.22 -0.41 15.05
C ARG A 276 17.41 0.85 15.90
N ASN A 277 18.60 1.07 16.40
CA ASN A 277 18.91 2.20 17.26
C ASN A 277 19.07 3.53 16.49
N SER A 278 19.47 3.48 15.23
CA SER A 278 19.70 4.69 14.42
C SER A 278 18.45 5.49 14.12
N LEU A 279 17.26 4.92 14.31
CA LEU A 279 15.98 5.56 14.06
C LEU A 279 15.10 5.80 15.30
N GLY A 280 15.64 5.63 16.51
CA GLY A 280 14.97 6.04 17.74
C GLY A 280 14.61 7.55 17.81
N GLY A 281 14.82 8.29 16.74
CA GLY A 281 14.57 9.72 16.55
C GLY A 281 13.75 10.03 15.29
N GLY A 282 12.72 9.27 14.95
CA GLY A 282 11.57 9.80 14.19
C GLY A 282 11.75 10.15 12.71
N ILE A 283 12.72 9.62 11.97
CA ILE A 283 12.83 9.85 10.52
C ILE A 283 12.70 8.52 9.77
N VAL A 284 11.51 8.25 9.24
CA VAL A 284 11.30 7.15 8.29
C VAL A 284 11.65 7.64 6.89
N ILE A 285 12.73 7.13 6.33
CA ILE A 285 13.08 7.38 4.94
C ILE A 285 12.41 6.30 4.10
N ILE A 286 11.37 6.69 3.38
CA ILE A 286 10.74 5.84 2.37
C ILE A 286 11.65 5.90 1.15
N PHE A 287 12.28 4.78 0.79
CA PHE A 287 13.13 4.70 -0.39
C PHE A 287 12.27 4.67 -1.66
N PRO A 288 12.48 5.58 -2.59
CA PRO A 288 11.96 5.41 -3.95
C PRO A 288 12.68 4.34 -4.68
N THR A 289 13.07 3.76 -5.37
CA THR A 289 13.67 2.62 -6.06
C THR A 289 15.11 2.29 -5.64
N LEU A 290 15.57 1.09 -5.99
CA LEU A 290 16.93 0.57 -5.76
C LEU A 290 18.09 1.40 -6.32
N THR A 291 17.84 2.17 -7.36
CA THR A 291 18.81 3.08 -7.96
C THR A 291 19.13 4.21 -6.98
N ASP A 292 18.16 4.61 -6.19
CA ASP A 292 18.29 5.68 -5.22
C ASP A 292 19.03 5.24 -3.95
N PHE A 293 18.95 3.97 -3.56
CA PHE A 293 19.63 3.46 -2.37
C PHE A 293 21.16 3.71 -2.42
N ARG A 294 21.79 3.52 -3.56
CA ARG A 294 23.23 3.82 -3.73
C ARG A 294 23.54 5.32 -3.75
N ASN A 295 22.62 6.13 -4.23
CA ASN A 295 22.79 7.58 -4.32
C ASN A 295 22.49 8.29 -2.99
N TYR A 296 21.67 7.70 -2.11
CA TYR A 296 21.32 8.25 -0.81
C TYR A 296 22.23 7.78 0.34
N LEU A 297 22.99 6.70 0.15
CA LEU A 297 23.98 6.27 1.15
C LEU A 297 24.96 7.39 1.58
N PRO A 298 25.46 8.26 0.67
CA PRO A 298 26.28 9.41 1.04
C PRO A 298 25.51 10.51 1.80
N VAL A 299 24.22 10.70 1.51
CA VAL A 299 23.35 11.65 2.22
C VAL A 299 23.04 11.12 3.63
N PHE A 300 22.85 9.80 3.79
CA PHE A 300 22.72 9.14 5.07
C PHE A 300 23.94 9.34 5.97
N ARG A 301 25.14 9.20 5.41
CA ARG A 301 26.38 9.49 6.15
C ARG A 301 26.45 10.95 6.62
N LYS A 302 26.01 11.92 5.80
CA LYS A 302 26.00 13.33 6.19
C LYS A 302 24.97 13.66 7.28
N ILE A 303 23.83 12.98 7.33
CA ILE A 303 22.79 13.21 8.34
C ILE A 303 23.17 12.55 9.67
N LEU A 304 23.84 11.37 9.64
CA LEU A 304 24.28 10.66 10.85
C LEU A 304 25.52 11.27 11.53
N TYR A 305 26.29 12.09 10.82
CA TYR A 305 27.52 12.72 11.36
C TYR A 305 27.44 14.25 11.47
N ALA A 306 26.24 14.82 11.34
CA ALA A 306 25.96 16.28 11.49
C ALA A 306 25.26 16.61 12.82
N SER A 307 25.48 15.78 13.85
CA SER A 307 25.09 16.08 15.25
C SER A 307 26.30 16.03 16.16
#